data_35b0768f866a60c82a8557c4e51806a7
#
_entry.id   35b0768f866a60c82a8557c4e51806a7
#
_cell.length_a   1.000
_cell.length_b   1.000
_cell.length_c   1.000
_cell.angle_alpha   90.00
_cell.angle_beta   90.00
_cell.angle_gamma   90.00
#
_symmetry.space_group_name_H-M   'P 1'
#
loop_
_entity.id
_entity.type
_entity.pdbx_description
1 polymer ?
#
loop_
_entity_poly.entity_id
_entity_poly.type
_entity_poly.pdbx_seq_one_letter_code
_entity_poly.pdbx_strand_id
1 'polypeptide(L)'
;PFVRSLYFTKQQRMNLLRWVLLILGCILCLVIQDCVMSRIKLFGATTDLGVAAILLVGLLEGTETGSIFALLASTVYYFSGSAPGAYCVALITVPTMLCGLFRQKYWRRSTGSMLLCSSIAMLVYELGLFGMAVFTGVTYLGRLPYFAKTAVYTIVLMIPLYHLFYRIGTIGGHVWNE
;
A
#
# COMPACT_ATOMS: atom_id res chain seq x y z
N PRO A 1 19.50 -27.03 27.66
CA PRO A 1 19.77 -25.65 27.26
C PRO A 1 19.07 -25.24 25.93
N PHE A 2 18.75 -26.19 25.05
CA PHE A 2 18.12 -25.93 23.74
C PHE A 2 16.66 -25.45 23.81
N VAL A 3 15.91 -25.79 24.84
CA VAL A 3 14.48 -25.45 24.97
C VAL A 3 14.23 -24.00 25.38
N ARG A 4 15.22 -23.33 25.97
CA ARG A 4 15.11 -21.91 26.36
C ARG A 4 15.12 -20.94 25.17
N SER A 5 15.57 -21.34 23.99
CA SER A 5 15.62 -20.50 22.78
C SER A 5 14.28 -20.41 22.04
N LEU A 6 13.29 -21.21 22.41
CA LEU A 6 11.96 -21.25 21.78
C LEU A 6 10.94 -20.28 22.40
N TYR A 7 11.26 -19.65 23.53
CA TYR A 7 10.36 -18.64 24.10
C TYR A 7 10.64 -17.26 23.54
N PHE A 8 9.72 -16.80 22.69
CA PHE A 8 9.72 -15.41 22.22
C PHE A 8 9.70 -14.46 23.41
N THR A 9 10.57 -13.46 23.39
CA THR A 9 10.53 -12.36 24.36
C THR A 9 9.22 -11.58 24.17
N LYS A 10 8.77 -10.88 25.24
CA LYS A 10 7.56 -10.04 25.17
C LYS A 10 7.59 -9.09 23.96
N GLN A 11 8.74 -8.48 23.70
CA GLN A 11 8.94 -7.58 22.56
C GLN A 11 8.79 -8.30 21.20
N GLN A 12 9.34 -9.49 21.06
CA GLN A 12 9.21 -10.29 19.84
C GLN A 12 7.77 -10.70 19.55
N ARG A 13 7.02 -11.06 20.60
CA ARG A 13 5.58 -11.37 20.48
C ARG A 13 4.77 -10.14 20.02
N MET A 14 5.07 -8.97 20.56
CA MET A 14 4.40 -7.74 20.17
C MET A 14 4.73 -7.35 18.72
N ASN A 15 5.98 -7.50 18.30
CA ASN A 15 6.38 -7.26 16.91
C ASN A 15 5.70 -8.25 15.94
N LEU A 16 5.63 -9.53 16.32
CA LEU A 16 4.91 -10.53 15.53
C LEU A 16 3.42 -10.18 15.40
N LEU A 17 2.77 -9.80 16.50
CA LEU A 17 1.38 -9.38 16.51
C LEU A 17 1.15 -8.17 15.59
N ARG A 18 2.04 -7.18 15.63
CA ARG A 18 1.98 -6.02 14.75
C ARG A 18 2.01 -6.43 13.28
N TRP A 19 2.97 -7.26 12.88
CA TRP A 19 3.08 -7.73 11.49
C TRP A 19 1.88 -8.55 11.05
N VAL A 20 1.37 -9.43 11.91
CA VAL A 20 0.15 -10.21 11.62
C VAL A 20 -1.04 -9.28 11.41
N LEU A 21 -1.21 -8.25 12.24
CA LEU A 21 -2.30 -7.29 12.11
C LEU A 21 -2.17 -6.42 10.84
N LEU A 22 -0.95 -6.03 10.47
CA LEU A 22 -0.70 -5.28 9.23
C LEU A 22 -1.03 -6.11 7.99
N ILE A 23 -0.58 -7.36 7.96
CA ILE A 23 -0.87 -8.28 6.85
C ILE A 23 -2.37 -8.56 6.78
N LEU A 24 -3.00 -8.84 7.91
CA LEU A 24 -4.44 -9.07 7.98
C LEU A 24 -5.23 -7.85 7.52
N GLY A 25 -4.79 -6.64 7.90
CA GLY A 25 -5.37 -5.38 7.44
C GLY A 25 -5.27 -5.20 5.93
N CYS A 26 -4.14 -5.54 5.32
CA CYS A 26 -3.98 -5.50 3.86
C CYS A 26 -4.89 -6.52 3.16
N ILE A 27 -4.96 -7.75 3.67
CA ILE A 27 -5.85 -8.78 3.12
C ILE A 27 -7.31 -8.34 3.24
N LEU A 28 -7.70 -7.77 4.37
CA LEU A 28 -9.05 -7.24 4.58
C LEU A 28 -9.38 -6.12 3.57
N CYS A 29 -8.43 -5.22 3.30
CA CYS A 29 -8.59 -4.18 2.29
C CYS A 29 -8.79 -4.77 0.89
N LEU A 30 -8.05 -5.82 0.52
CA LEU A 30 -8.24 -6.53 -0.74
C LEU A 30 -9.63 -7.16 -0.84
N VAL A 31 -10.08 -7.83 0.21
CA VAL A 31 -11.42 -8.44 0.26
C VAL A 31 -12.52 -7.37 0.17
N ILE A 32 -12.38 -6.25 0.88
CA ILE A 32 -13.33 -5.13 0.81
C ILE A 32 -13.34 -4.53 -0.61
N GLN A 33 -12.18 -4.38 -1.23
CA GLN A 33 -12.08 -3.90 -2.61
C GLN A 33 -12.88 -4.79 -3.55
N ASP A 34 -12.65 -6.09 -3.52
CA ASP A 34 -13.25 -7.03 -4.46
C ASP A 34 -14.74 -7.28 -4.18
N CYS A 35 -15.15 -7.35 -2.89
CA CYS A 35 -16.52 -7.67 -2.52
C CYS A 35 -17.45 -6.45 -2.47
N VAL A 36 -16.96 -5.30 -2.04
CA VAL A 36 -17.77 -4.11 -1.73
C VAL A 36 -17.51 -2.99 -2.73
N MET A 37 -16.25 -2.57 -2.87
CA MET A 37 -15.90 -1.39 -3.66
C MET A 37 -16.07 -1.62 -5.16
N SER A 38 -15.94 -2.85 -5.64
CA SER A 38 -16.22 -3.22 -7.03
C SER A 38 -17.69 -2.98 -7.42
N ARG A 39 -18.60 -3.01 -6.43
CA ARG A 39 -20.03 -2.74 -6.62
C ARG A 39 -20.41 -1.28 -6.44
N ILE A 40 -19.63 -0.55 -5.63
CA ILE A 40 -19.87 0.88 -5.35
C ILE A 40 -19.01 1.71 -6.30
N LYS A 41 -19.60 2.11 -7.42
CA LYS A 41 -18.97 3.02 -8.38
C LYS A 41 -19.35 4.45 -8.06
N LEU A 42 -18.41 5.23 -7.51
CA LEU A 42 -18.59 6.67 -7.35
C LEU A 42 -18.17 7.40 -8.63
N PHE A 43 -19.13 8.10 -9.25
CA PHE A 43 -18.88 8.79 -10.53
C PHE A 43 -18.35 7.88 -11.66
N GLY A 44 -18.66 6.57 -11.59
CA GLY A 44 -18.22 5.58 -12.57
C GLY A 44 -16.79 5.03 -12.33
N ALA A 45 -16.12 5.45 -11.26
CA ALA A 45 -14.80 4.95 -10.88
C ALA A 45 -14.87 3.99 -9.70
N THR A 46 -13.97 3.02 -9.67
CA THR A 46 -13.73 2.10 -8.56
C THR A 46 -12.54 2.59 -7.74
N THR A 47 -12.25 1.94 -6.62
CA THR A 47 -11.07 2.25 -5.79
C THR A 47 -10.08 1.10 -5.79
N ASP A 48 -8.79 1.41 -5.70
CA ASP A 48 -7.72 0.45 -5.52
C ASP A 48 -7.25 0.43 -4.06
N LEU A 49 -8.20 0.03 -3.17
CA LEU A 49 -7.99 0.06 -1.72
C LEU A 49 -6.86 -0.87 -1.26
N GLY A 50 -6.71 -2.03 -1.91
CA GLY A 50 -5.65 -2.99 -1.62
C GLY A 50 -4.27 -2.42 -1.94
N VAL A 51 -4.12 -1.78 -3.10
CA VAL A 51 -2.88 -1.10 -3.48
C VAL A 51 -2.59 0.06 -2.52
N ALA A 52 -3.60 0.85 -2.17
CA ALA A 52 -3.47 1.92 -1.19
C ALA A 52 -2.96 1.42 0.17
N ALA A 53 -3.48 0.28 0.65
CA ALA A 53 -3.02 -0.35 1.89
C ALA A 53 -1.56 -0.79 1.80
N ILE A 54 -1.16 -1.44 0.71
CA ILE A 54 0.22 -1.89 0.48
C ILE A 54 1.19 -0.70 0.45
N LEU A 55 0.83 0.36 -0.28
CA LEU A 55 1.64 1.59 -0.36
C LEU A 55 1.79 2.27 1.00
N LEU A 56 0.69 2.40 1.76
CA LEU A 56 0.73 3.00 3.09
C LEU A 56 1.59 2.22 4.07
N VAL A 57 1.41 0.92 4.17
CA VAL A 57 2.21 0.06 5.07
C VAL A 57 3.67 0.06 4.63
N GLY A 58 3.93 -0.05 3.32
CA GLY A 58 5.30 -0.01 2.79
C GLY A 58 6.03 1.29 3.11
N LEU A 59 5.35 2.43 3.00
CA LEU A 59 5.94 3.74 3.34
C LEU A 59 6.07 3.96 4.85
N LEU A 60 5.15 3.42 5.66
CA LEU A 60 5.20 3.52 7.12
C LEU A 60 6.37 2.71 7.70
N GLU A 61 6.62 1.51 7.23
CA GLU A 61 7.70 0.62 7.74
C GLU A 61 9.10 1.08 7.33
N GLY A 62 9.21 2.07 6.47
CA GLY A 62 10.50 2.61 6.02
C GLY A 62 10.98 2.03 4.70
N THR A 63 12.14 2.52 4.22
CA THR A 63 12.58 2.25 2.85
C THR A 63 12.92 0.78 2.62
N GLU A 64 13.70 0.16 3.52
CA GLU A 64 14.18 -1.22 3.34
C GLU A 64 13.07 -2.25 3.58
N THR A 65 12.56 -2.30 4.81
CA THR A 65 11.47 -3.22 5.20
C THR A 65 10.20 -2.97 4.43
N GLY A 66 9.86 -1.71 4.17
CA GLY A 66 8.69 -1.32 3.42
C GLY A 66 8.75 -1.73 1.95
N SER A 67 9.92 -1.65 1.31
CA SER A 67 10.08 -2.11 -0.09
C SER A 67 9.97 -3.62 -0.21
N ILE A 68 10.55 -4.37 0.73
CA ILE A 68 10.42 -5.83 0.77
C ILE A 68 8.97 -6.22 1.01
N PHE A 69 8.29 -5.55 1.96
CA PHE A 69 6.87 -5.77 2.21
C PHE A 69 6.02 -5.48 0.96
N ALA A 70 6.26 -4.35 0.29
CA ALA A 70 5.54 -3.98 -0.93
C ALA A 70 5.75 -4.99 -2.05
N LEU A 71 6.97 -5.53 -2.21
CA LEU A 71 7.26 -6.57 -3.19
C LEU A 71 6.48 -7.86 -2.89
N LEU A 72 6.51 -8.33 -1.67
CA LEU A 72 5.81 -9.56 -1.26
C LEU A 72 4.30 -9.39 -1.35
N ALA A 73 3.76 -8.29 -0.82
CA ALA A 73 2.34 -8.01 -0.82
C ALA A 73 1.78 -7.80 -2.24
N SER A 74 2.51 -7.10 -3.11
CA SER A 74 2.11 -6.94 -4.51
C SER A 74 2.16 -8.25 -5.30
N THR A 75 3.09 -9.14 -4.96
CA THR A 75 3.15 -10.49 -5.53
C THR A 75 1.92 -11.31 -5.12
N VAL A 76 1.53 -11.26 -3.84
CA VAL A 76 0.29 -11.88 -3.36
C VAL A 76 -0.93 -11.26 -4.05
N TYR A 77 -0.96 -9.94 -4.19
CA TYR A 77 -2.00 -9.22 -4.92
C TYR A 77 -2.13 -9.70 -6.39
N TYR A 78 -1.01 -9.91 -7.06
CA TYR A 78 -1.01 -10.47 -8.41
C TYR A 78 -1.56 -11.91 -8.44
N PHE A 79 -1.12 -12.78 -7.53
CA PHE A 79 -1.60 -14.17 -7.47
C PHE A 79 -3.07 -14.30 -7.01
N SER A 80 -3.62 -13.31 -6.31
CA SER A 80 -5.05 -13.29 -5.96
C SER A 80 -5.97 -13.10 -7.16
N GLY A 81 -5.42 -12.75 -8.33
CA GLY A 81 -6.19 -12.47 -9.55
C GLY A 81 -6.86 -11.09 -9.57
N SER A 82 -6.66 -10.26 -8.54
CA SER A 82 -7.22 -8.90 -8.48
C SER A 82 -6.41 -7.89 -9.27
N ALA A 83 -5.13 -8.20 -9.56
CA ALA A 83 -4.25 -7.32 -10.31
C ALA A 83 -4.44 -7.47 -11.83
N PRO A 84 -4.42 -6.37 -12.59
CA PRO A 84 -4.58 -6.38 -14.04
C PRO A 84 -3.42 -7.07 -14.78
N GLY A 85 -2.25 -7.25 -14.15
CA GLY A 85 -1.11 -7.92 -14.78
C GLY A 85 0.11 -7.96 -13.87
N ALA A 86 1.11 -8.74 -14.25
CA ALA A 86 2.36 -8.91 -13.49
C ALA A 86 3.16 -7.60 -13.32
N TYR A 87 3.00 -6.64 -14.22
CA TYR A 87 3.63 -5.32 -14.14
C TYR A 87 3.18 -4.52 -12.91
N CYS A 88 2.03 -4.87 -12.30
CA CYS A 88 1.55 -4.23 -11.06
C CYS A 88 2.54 -4.41 -9.91
N VAL A 89 3.27 -5.54 -9.86
CA VAL A 89 4.29 -5.78 -8.84
C VAL A 89 5.37 -4.70 -8.90
N ALA A 90 5.87 -4.39 -10.08
CA ALA A 90 6.84 -3.32 -10.27
C ALA A 90 6.25 -1.94 -10.02
N LEU A 91 5.03 -1.69 -10.50
CA LEU A 91 4.33 -0.40 -10.33
C LEU A 91 3.98 -0.07 -8.88
N ILE A 92 3.87 -1.05 -8.00
CA ILE A 92 3.68 -0.85 -6.57
C ILE A 92 5.03 -0.71 -5.85
N THR A 93 5.97 -1.60 -6.14
CA THR A 93 7.26 -1.69 -5.43
C THR A 93 8.15 -0.48 -5.72
N VAL A 94 8.29 -0.09 -6.99
CA VAL A 94 9.19 1.00 -7.41
C VAL A 94 8.76 2.35 -6.82
N PRO A 95 7.50 2.81 -6.92
CA PRO A 95 7.07 4.04 -6.27
C PRO A 95 7.22 4.01 -4.74
N THR A 96 6.94 2.87 -4.10
CA THR A 96 7.13 2.72 -2.65
C THR A 96 8.59 2.94 -2.26
N MET A 97 9.51 2.31 -2.98
CA MET A 97 10.95 2.46 -2.74
C MET A 97 11.42 3.90 -2.98
N LEU A 98 11.07 4.49 -4.13
CA LEU A 98 11.50 5.84 -4.50
C LEU A 98 10.94 6.89 -3.55
N CYS A 99 9.66 6.84 -3.23
CA CYS A 99 9.04 7.75 -2.27
C CYS A 99 9.60 7.57 -0.86
N GLY A 100 9.91 6.34 -0.45
CA GLY A 100 10.58 6.04 0.81
C GLY A 100 11.96 6.68 0.91
N LEU A 101 12.81 6.50 -0.12
CA LEU A 101 14.13 7.10 -0.22
C LEU A 101 14.06 8.65 -0.22
N PHE A 102 13.16 9.20 -1.03
CA PHE A 102 12.98 10.63 -1.12
C PHE A 102 12.57 11.25 0.21
N ARG A 103 11.62 10.62 0.90
CA ARG A 103 11.15 11.06 2.21
C ARG A 103 12.26 10.98 3.26
N GLN A 104 13.02 9.90 3.29
CA GLN A 104 14.12 9.72 4.25
C GLN A 104 15.20 10.81 4.11
N LYS A 105 15.46 11.25 2.88
CA LYS A 105 16.54 12.18 2.57
C LYS A 105 16.12 13.65 2.67
N TYR A 106 14.91 13.99 2.25
CA TYR A 106 14.51 15.38 2.03
C TYR A 106 13.36 15.87 2.89
N TRP A 107 12.61 15.02 3.52
CA TRP A 107 11.39 15.43 4.21
C TRP A 107 11.37 15.05 5.68
N ARG A 108 10.94 16.01 6.54
CA ARG A 108 10.67 15.70 7.95
C ARG A 108 9.54 14.70 8.07
N ARG A 109 9.69 13.74 8.98
CA ARG A 109 8.68 12.72 9.26
C ARG A 109 7.47 13.37 9.95
N SER A 110 6.43 13.64 9.19
CA SER A 110 5.14 14.15 9.66
C SER A 110 3.99 13.40 8.97
N THR A 111 2.82 13.42 9.59
CA THR A 111 1.60 12.83 9.01
C THR A 111 1.29 13.39 7.62
N GLY A 112 1.44 14.69 7.42
CA GLY A 112 1.24 15.33 6.12
C GLY A 112 2.23 14.84 5.06
N SER A 113 3.51 14.69 5.42
CA SER A 113 4.55 14.16 4.53
C SER A 113 4.24 12.72 4.11
N MET A 114 3.75 11.89 5.03
CA MET A 114 3.37 10.50 4.73
C MET A 114 2.20 10.41 3.77
N LEU A 115 1.13 11.16 4.04
CA LEU A 115 -0.04 11.20 3.17
C LEU A 115 0.31 11.77 1.79
N LEU A 116 1.18 12.75 1.73
CA LEU A 116 1.62 13.33 0.46
C LEU A 116 2.48 12.35 -0.36
N CYS A 117 3.44 11.67 0.28
CA CYS A 117 4.24 10.64 -0.39
C CYS A 117 3.38 9.46 -0.87
N SER A 118 2.43 8.99 -0.06
CA SER A 118 1.54 7.91 -0.45
C SER A 118 0.59 8.33 -1.57
N SER A 119 0.12 9.58 -1.58
CA SER A 119 -0.69 10.13 -2.68
C SER A 119 0.10 10.22 -3.98
N ILE A 120 1.35 10.67 -3.92
CA ILE A 120 2.25 10.69 -5.10
C ILE A 120 2.49 9.27 -5.62
N ALA A 121 2.79 8.32 -4.72
CA ALA A 121 3.00 6.92 -5.10
C ALA A 121 1.75 6.33 -5.76
N MET A 122 0.56 6.66 -5.27
CA MET A 122 -0.72 6.23 -5.85
C MET A 122 -0.94 6.83 -7.25
N LEU A 123 -0.64 8.12 -7.42
CA LEU A 123 -0.73 8.77 -8.74
C LEU A 123 0.24 8.15 -9.74
N VAL A 124 1.47 7.86 -9.32
CA VAL A 124 2.47 7.18 -10.17
C VAL A 124 1.99 5.79 -10.56
N TYR A 125 1.40 5.06 -9.61
CA TYR A 125 0.82 3.74 -9.88
C TYR A 125 -0.31 3.81 -10.93
N GLU A 126 -1.29 4.69 -10.76
CA GLU A 126 -2.41 4.85 -11.68
C GLU A 126 -1.98 5.32 -13.08
N LEU A 127 -1.03 6.25 -13.14
CA LEU A 127 -0.44 6.67 -14.42
C LEU A 127 0.33 5.55 -15.10
N GLY A 128 1.04 4.74 -14.33
CA GLY A 128 1.73 3.55 -14.82
C GLY A 128 0.75 2.50 -15.37
N LEU A 129 -0.34 2.24 -14.66
CA LEU A 129 -1.42 1.37 -15.14
C LEU A 129 -2.04 1.87 -16.43
N PHE A 130 -2.35 3.16 -16.49
CA PHE A 130 -2.87 3.78 -17.70
C PHE A 130 -1.90 3.64 -18.87
N GLY A 131 -0.61 3.96 -18.66
CA GLY A 131 0.43 3.82 -19.66
C GLY A 131 0.54 2.39 -20.19
N MET A 132 0.56 1.39 -19.30
CA MET A 132 0.59 -0.02 -19.67
C MET A 132 -0.67 -0.45 -20.43
N ALA A 133 -1.84 0.02 -19.99
CA ALA A 133 -3.11 -0.30 -20.65
C ALA A 133 -3.21 0.30 -22.06
N VAL A 134 -2.65 1.51 -22.28
CA VAL A 134 -2.54 2.10 -23.62
C VAL A 134 -1.53 1.35 -24.46
N PHE A 135 -0.36 1.01 -23.91
CA PHE A 135 0.68 0.28 -24.61
C PHE A 135 0.23 -1.12 -25.07
N THR A 136 -0.54 -1.81 -24.23
CA THR A 136 -1.11 -3.13 -24.56
C THR A 136 -2.37 -3.06 -25.44
N GLY A 137 -2.83 -1.85 -25.78
CA GLY A 137 -4.04 -1.67 -26.63
C GLY A 137 -5.35 -1.96 -25.93
N VAL A 138 -5.35 -2.17 -24.60
CA VAL A 138 -6.55 -2.47 -23.81
C VAL A 138 -7.42 -1.24 -23.61
N THR A 139 -6.82 -0.04 -23.63
CA THR A 139 -7.51 1.22 -23.45
C THR A 139 -7.01 2.30 -24.42
N TYR A 140 -7.74 3.41 -24.51
CA TYR A 140 -7.39 4.56 -25.35
C TYR A 140 -7.24 5.83 -24.51
N LEU A 141 -6.57 6.83 -25.06
CA LEU A 141 -6.22 8.08 -24.35
C LEU A 141 -7.44 8.80 -23.74
N GLY A 142 -8.61 8.68 -24.33
CA GLY A 142 -9.84 9.28 -23.78
C GLY A 142 -10.31 8.72 -22.45
N ARG A 143 -9.74 7.61 -21.96
CA ARG A 143 -10.05 7.05 -20.65
C ARG A 143 -9.19 7.58 -19.49
N LEU A 144 -8.25 8.47 -19.76
CA LEU A 144 -7.45 9.12 -18.71
C LEU A 144 -8.29 9.69 -17.56
N PRO A 145 -9.45 10.37 -17.78
CA PRO A 145 -10.27 10.86 -16.67
C PRO A 145 -10.79 9.78 -15.72
N TYR A 146 -10.98 8.55 -16.21
CA TYR A 146 -11.37 7.42 -15.37
C TYR A 146 -10.28 7.08 -14.36
N PHE A 147 -9.04 6.93 -14.82
CA PHE A 147 -7.89 6.64 -13.95
C PHE A 147 -7.63 7.79 -12.96
N ALA A 148 -7.78 9.03 -13.40
CA ALA A 148 -7.66 10.19 -12.52
C ALA A 148 -8.73 10.18 -11.41
N LYS A 149 -9.98 9.84 -11.72
CA LYS A 149 -11.06 9.71 -10.72
C LYS A 149 -10.78 8.57 -9.74
N THR A 150 -10.29 7.42 -10.22
CA THR A 150 -9.89 6.29 -9.39
C THR A 150 -8.77 6.69 -8.41
N ALA A 151 -7.75 7.39 -8.90
CA ALA A 151 -6.67 7.90 -8.05
C ALA A 151 -7.17 8.85 -6.98
N VAL A 152 -7.98 9.85 -7.33
CA VAL A 152 -8.54 10.83 -6.38
C VAL A 152 -9.40 10.14 -5.34
N TYR A 153 -10.28 9.22 -5.75
CA TYR A 153 -11.15 8.48 -4.84
C TYR A 153 -10.32 7.64 -3.86
N THR A 154 -9.31 6.93 -4.36
CA THR A 154 -8.42 6.12 -3.54
C THR A 154 -7.62 6.98 -2.56
N ILE A 155 -7.10 8.15 -2.99
CA ILE A 155 -6.37 9.08 -2.14
C ILE A 155 -7.25 9.58 -0.98
N VAL A 156 -8.51 9.89 -1.22
CA VAL A 156 -9.44 10.29 -0.15
C VAL A 156 -9.61 9.18 0.87
N LEU A 157 -9.72 7.93 0.43
CA LEU A 157 -9.82 6.76 1.31
C LEU A 157 -8.51 6.43 2.04
N MET A 158 -7.37 6.87 1.52
CA MET A 158 -6.09 6.71 2.22
C MET A 158 -6.03 7.45 3.56
N ILE A 159 -6.78 8.53 3.74
CA ILE A 159 -6.77 9.32 4.98
C ILE A 159 -7.25 8.49 6.18
N PRO A 160 -8.45 7.89 6.19
CA PRO A 160 -8.88 7.03 7.29
C PRO A 160 -8.02 5.76 7.39
N LEU A 161 -7.58 5.22 6.26
CA LEU A 161 -6.73 4.04 6.21
C LEU A 161 -5.37 4.28 6.89
N TYR A 162 -4.77 5.45 6.67
CA TYR A 162 -3.55 5.88 7.34
C TYR A 162 -3.70 5.86 8.87
N HIS A 163 -4.79 6.43 9.39
CA HIS A 163 -5.02 6.43 10.83
C HIS A 163 -5.18 5.02 11.41
N LEU A 164 -5.82 4.13 10.67
CA LEU A 164 -5.97 2.73 11.07
C LEU A 164 -4.61 2.03 11.12
N PHE A 165 -3.84 2.07 10.04
CA PHE A 165 -2.53 1.42 9.98
C PHE A 165 -1.52 2.05 10.95
N TYR A 166 -1.57 3.36 11.14
CA TYR A 166 -0.72 4.04 12.12
C TYR A 166 -0.98 3.52 13.54
N ARG A 167 -2.23 3.37 13.94
CA ARG A 167 -2.58 2.79 15.24
C ARG A 167 -2.09 1.36 15.40
N ILE A 168 -2.22 0.52 14.37
CA ILE A 168 -1.70 -0.85 14.38
C ILE A 168 -0.18 -0.84 14.51
N GLY A 169 0.50 0.02 13.79
CA GLY A 169 1.95 0.12 13.78
C GLY A 169 2.57 0.58 15.08
N THR A 170 1.85 1.31 15.90
CA THR A 170 2.33 1.74 17.23
C THR A 170 2.21 0.65 18.30
N ILE A 171 1.63 -0.51 17.98
CA ILE A 171 1.54 -1.64 18.90
C ILE A 171 2.96 -2.14 19.26
N GLY A 172 3.20 -2.32 20.56
CA GLY A 172 4.51 -2.75 21.06
C GLY A 172 5.52 -1.64 21.29
N GLY A 173 5.12 -0.37 21.23
CA GLY A 173 5.99 0.79 21.46
C GLY A 173 6.90 1.08 20.27
N HIS A 174 6.62 0.49 19.10
CA HIS A 174 7.34 0.85 17.88
C HIS A 174 6.94 2.25 17.43
N VAL A 175 7.91 3.14 17.39
CA VAL A 175 7.68 4.52 16.95
C VAL A 175 8.03 4.60 15.47
N TRP A 176 7.03 4.79 14.63
CA TRP A 176 7.22 4.95 13.18
C TRP A 176 7.86 6.29 12.80
N ASN A 177 8.20 7.10 13.79
CA ASN A 177 8.74 8.45 13.63
C ASN A 177 10.25 8.56 13.90
N GLU A 178 10.96 7.45 14.15
CA GLU A 178 12.42 7.45 14.35
C GLU A 178 13.20 7.05 13.10
#